data_3c2ed73118d2752b5a41e5bd225071c0
#
_entry.id   3c2ed73118d2752b5a41e5bd225071c0
#
_cell.length_a   1.000
_cell.length_b   1.000
_cell.length_c   1.000
_cell.angle_alpha   90.00
_cell.angle_beta   90.00
_cell.angle_gamma   90.00
#
_symmetry.space_group_name_H-M   'P 1'
#
loop_
_entity.id
_entity.type
_entity.pdbx_description
1 polymer ?
#
loop_
_entity_poly.entity_id
_entity_poly.type
_entity_poly.pdbx_seq_one_letter_code
_entity_poly.pdbx_strand_id
1 'polypeptide(L)'
;NSLMCEKYGIDDKTRFLVLYFDAKLDYLAISRIINRSEKTTHYWAARLKSGEDIRTVKKGRGRKKSITEEMENKIIKIVSEHPESASRIKLAARIGISTTSIGCILAKNGFKYRGFDQSIVYEEDEIMCRSDFCKKLLAEDNKLIYRTFFSDEMGIELNQAHKTRAWQPPDEKFRKKSVLDNVKLNCWGAISAQGATSLEIYKKGMNGMLFRKVIERHKDEMERLYPDGEFYLTQDNHPSHRMNEDWIVNEQKINLIKLPRRSPDLNIIEFLWTALKERVACDAPSNEKELKESLLTNWEVLTKPDRLLPFFEGLQRRCLKCVVKEGEERA
;
A
#
# COMPACT_ATOMS: atom_id res chain seq x y z
N ASN A 1 -40.59 27.55 20.81
CA ASN A 1 -41.30 26.40 20.18
C ASN A 1 -40.73 25.99 18.83
N SER A 2 -40.11 26.88 18.04
CA SER A 2 -39.43 26.55 16.77
C SER A 2 -38.20 25.66 16.99
N LEU A 3 -37.37 25.94 17.97
CA LEU A 3 -36.16 25.22 18.34
C LEU A 3 -36.38 23.76 18.81
N MET A 4 -37.56 23.48 19.40
CA MET A 4 -37.90 22.11 19.83
C MET A 4 -38.26 21.18 18.65
N CYS A 5 -38.87 21.72 17.58
CA CYS A 5 -39.27 20.92 16.42
C CYS A 5 -38.08 20.49 15.51
N GLU A 6 -37.06 21.34 15.38
CA GLU A 6 -35.82 20.95 14.67
C GLU A 6 -35.07 19.83 15.39
N LYS A 7 -35.16 19.80 16.73
CA LYS A 7 -34.48 18.80 17.56
C LYS A 7 -35.08 17.38 17.46
N TYR A 8 -36.35 17.26 17.01
CA TYR A 8 -37.08 15.97 16.90
C TYR A 8 -37.48 15.60 15.48
N GLY A 9 -36.99 16.32 14.46
CA GLY A 9 -37.16 15.95 13.04
C GLY A 9 -38.62 15.94 12.53
N ILE A 10 -39.51 16.63 13.20
CA ILE A 10 -40.92 16.75 12.76
C ILE A 10 -40.98 17.71 11.56
N ASP A 11 -41.34 17.17 10.38
CA ASP A 11 -41.47 17.98 9.19
C ASP A 11 -42.64 18.96 9.24
N ASP A 12 -42.57 20.03 8.46
CA ASP A 12 -43.58 21.09 8.44
C ASP A 12 -44.98 20.60 8.02
N LYS A 13 -45.07 19.52 7.26
CA LYS A 13 -46.36 18.94 6.86
C LYS A 13 -47.03 18.24 8.04
N THR A 14 -46.25 17.52 8.84
CA THR A 14 -46.75 16.89 10.07
C THR A 14 -47.23 17.98 11.07
N ARG A 15 -46.45 19.06 11.22
CA ARG A 15 -46.85 20.22 12.04
C ARG A 15 -48.13 20.86 11.51
N PHE A 16 -48.26 21.02 10.19
CA PHE A 16 -49.46 21.54 9.56
C PHE A 16 -50.66 20.65 9.86
N LEU A 17 -50.55 19.33 9.77
CA LEU A 17 -51.65 18.40 10.05
C LEU A 17 -52.14 18.52 11.50
N VAL A 18 -51.23 18.54 12.46
CA VAL A 18 -51.60 18.71 13.89
C VAL A 18 -52.31 20.04 14.14
N LEU A 19 -51.78 21.13 13.60
CA LEU A 19 -52.40 22.45 13.79
C LEU A 19 -53.74 22.58 13.07
N TYR A 20 -53.90 21.90 11.93
CA TYR A 20 -55.13 21.95 11.13
C TYR A 20 -56.24 21.07 11.72
N PHE A 21 -55.94 19.86 12.16
CA PHE A 21 -56.93 18.91 12.66
C PHE A 21 -57.17 19.02 14.17
N ASP A 22 -56.09 19.11 14.96
CA ASP A 22 -56.18 19.07 16.42
C ASP A 22 -56.44 20.47 17.02
N ALA A 23 -55.70 21.47 16.55
CA ALA A 23 -55.84 22.82 16.99
C ALA A 23 -56.93 23.60 16.22
N LYS A 24 -57.48 23.03 15.13
CA LYS A 24 -58.54 23.62 14.29
C LYS A 24 -58.21 25.02 13.77
N LEU A 25 -56.95 25.30 13.52
CA LEU A 25 -56.50 26.58 12.99
C LEU A 25 -56.71 26.65 11.48
N ASP A 26 -56.98 27.84 10.95
CA ASP A 26 -56.99 28.05 9.51
C ASP A 26 -55.58 28.06 8.91
N TYR A 27 -55.50 27.92 7.58
CA TYR A 27 -54.19 27.84 6.89
C TYR A 27 -53.39 29.14 6.99
N LEU A 28 -54.06 30.31 7.25
CA LEU A 28 -53.41 31.59 7.40
C LEU A 28 -52.70 31.70 8.76
N ALA A 29 -53.37 31.30 9.83
CA ALA A 29 -52.79 31.23 11.17
C ALA A 29 -51.64 30.22 11.21
N ILE A 30 -51.81 29.04 10.58
CA ILE A 30 -50.79 28.00 10.49
C ILE A 30 -49.56 28.50 9.72
N SER A 31 -49.74 29.26 8.63
CA SER A 31 -48.62 29.79 7.83
C SER A 31 -47.66 30.63 8.67
N ARG A 32 -48.19 31.42 9.60
CA ARG A 32 -47.42 32.25 10.53
C ARG A 32 -46.68 31.40 11.59
N ILE A 33 -47.36 30.36 12.10
CA ILE A 33 -46.79 29.48 13.15
C ILE A 33 -45.62 28.62 12.61
N ILE A 34 -45.78 28.07 11.42
CA ILE A 34 -44.75 27.18 10.84
C ILE A 34 -43.75 27.94 9.95
N ASN A 35 -43.91 29.27 9.82
CA ASN A 35 -43.05 30.13 8.98
C ASN A 35 -42.99 29.67 7.51
N ARG A 36 -44.15 29.40 6.91
CA ARG A 36 -44.31 29.06 5.50
C ARG A 36 -45.21 30.03 4.78
N SER A 37 -45.06 30.13 3.45
CA SER A 37 -45.92 31.03 2.69
C SER A 37 -47.39 30.60 2.75
N GLU A 38 -48.29 31.57 2.78
CA GLU A 38 -49.73 31.33 2.75
C GLU A 38 -50.17 30.47 1.56
N LYS A 39 -49.51 30.65 0.41
CA LYS A 39 -49.76 29.81 -0.78
C LYS A 39 -49.45 28.34 -0.50
N THR A 40 -48.41 28.04 0.29
CA THR A 40 -48.03 26.67 0.63
C THR A 40 -49.05 26.03 1.56
N THR A 41 -49.45 26.72 2.61
CA THR A 41 -50.43 26.21 3.58
C THR A 41 -51.83 26.11 2.98
N HIS A 42 -52.24 27.07 2.16
CA HIS A 42 -53.48 27.01 1.38
C HIS A 42 -53.48 25.79 0.43
N TYR A 43 -52.40 25.56 -0.29
CA TYR A 43 -52.24 24.38 -1.16
C TYR A 43 -52.36 23.07 -0.38
N TRP A 44 -51.76 22.97 0.80
CA TRP A 44 -51.90 21.79 1.66
C TRP A 44 -53.34 21.62 2.19
N ALA A 45 -53.97 22.69 2.62
CA ALA A 45 -55.37 22.65 3.04
C ALA A 45 -56.33 22.21 1.90
N ALA A 46 -56.10 22.71 0.68
CA ALA A 46 -56.89 22.31 -0.48
C ALA A 46 -56.73 20.81 -0.81
N ARG A 47 -55.50 20.29 -0.72
CA ARG A 47 -55.23 18.85 -0.93
C ARG A 47 -55.88 17.97 0.15
N LEU A 48 -55.88 18.40 1.42
CA LEU A 48 -56.58 17.67 2.49
C LEU A 48 -58.09 17.66 2.27
N LYS A 49 -58.68 18.78 1.82
CA LYS A 49 -60.12 18.86 1.49
C LYS A 49 -60.48 17.92 0.33
N SER A 50 -59.55 17.66 -0.60
CA SER A 50 -59.75 16.68 -1.68
C SER A 50 -59.44 15.22 -1.32
N GLY A 51 -59.16 14.96 -0.03
CA GLY A 51 -58.86 13.60 0.47
C GLY A 51 -57.44 13.13 0.21
N GLU A 52 -56.54 14.00 -0.26
CA GLU A 52 -55.13 13.62 -0.51
C GLU A 52 -54.26 13.76 0.76
N ASP A 53 -53.47 12.76 1.07
CA ASP A 53 -52.41 12.88 2.09
C ASP A 53 -51.31 13.82 1.59
N ILE A 54 -51.10 14.95 2.30
CA ILE A 54 -50.07 15.94 1.92
C ILE A 54 -48.64 15.43 2.14
N ARG A 55 -48.44 14.38 2.95
CA ARG A 55 -47.15 13.75 3.19
C ARG A 55 -46.67 12.93 1.99
N THR A 56 -47.63 12.46 1.17
CA THR A 56 -47.26 11.71 -0.01
C THR A 56 -46.49 12.58 -1.01
N VAL A 57 -45.27 12.16 -1.34
CA VAL A 57 -44.49 12.75 -2.41
C VAL A 57 -45.00 12.19 -3.73
N LYS A 58 -45.53 13.04 -4.63
CA LYS A 58 -45.95 12.60 -5.95
C LYS A 58 -44.73 11.97 -6.65
N LYS A 59 -44.75 10.64 -6.86
CA LYS A 59 -43.76 9.94 -7.67
C LYS A 59 -43.68 10.59 -9.06
N GLY A 60 -42.48 10.98 -9.49
CA GLY A 60 -42.26 11.49 -10.84
C GLY A 60 -41.86 12.97 -10.96
N ARG A 61 -41.74 13.73 -9.86
CA ARG A 61 -41.16 15.09 -9.88
C ARG A 61 -39.62 14.98 -9.79
N GLY A 62 -38.95 15.09 -10.89
CA GLY A 62 -37.51 15.13 -10.99
C GLY A 62 -37.05 14.89 -12.45
N ARG A 63 -35.82 15.26 -12.77
CA ARG A 63 -35.22 14.95 -14.06
C ARG A 63 -35.25 13.43 -14.26
N LYS A 64 -35.77 12.96 -15.39
CA LYS A 64 -35.74 11.53 -15.75
C LYS A 64 -34.31 11.01 -15.61
N LYS A 65 -34.13 9.88 -14.94
CA LYS A 65 -32.83 9.23 -14.87
C LYS A 65 -32.40 8.85 -16.29
N SER A 66 -31.31 9.44 -16.76
CA SER A 66 -30.72 9.10 -18.05
C SER A 66 -30.00 7.73 -18.05
N ILE A 67 -29.81 7.15 -16.87
CA ILE A 67 -29.13 5.87 -16.65
C ILE A 67 -30.19 4.84 -16.32
N THR A 68 -30.30 3.82 -17.17
CA THR A 68 -31.24 2.71 -16.98
C THR A 68 -30.60 1.64 -16.10
N GLU A 69 -31.42 0.79 -15.50
CA GLU A 69 -30.98 -0.35 -14.69
C GLU A 69 -30.16 -1.35 -15.55
N GLU A 70 -30.50 -1.52 -16.80
CA GLU A 70 -29.74 -2.33 -17.76
C GLU A 70 -28.31 -1.81 -17.96
N MET A 71 -28.15 -0.47 -18.04
CA MET A 71 -26.82 0.15 -18.15
C MET A 71 -26.02 -0.07 -16.86
N GLU A 72 -26.65 0.09 -15.67
CA GLU A 72 -26.00 -0.19 -14.39
C GLU A 72 -25.52 -1.65 -14.34
N ASN A 73 -26.38 -2.61 -14.65
CA ASN A 73 -26.05 -4.03 -14.62
C ASN A 73 -24.95 -4.38 -15.62
N LYS A 74 -24.97 -3.79 -16.82
CA LYS A 74 -23.92 -4.00 -17.83
C LYS A 74 -22.55 -3.49 -17.35
N ILE A 75 -22.51 -2.34 -16.68
CA ILE A 75 -21.28 -1.79 -16.08
C ILE A 75 -20.73 -2.72 -15.00
N ILE A 76 -21.60 -3.14 -14.08
CA ILE A 76 -21.23 -4.06 -12.99
C ILE A 76 -20.67 -5.35 -13.54
N LYS A 77 -21.34 -5.96 -14.51
CA LYS A 77 -20.90 -7.19 -15.16
C LYS A 77 -19.51 -7.05 -15.77
N ILE A 78 -19.28 -6.01 -16.59
CA ILE A 78 -17.97 -5.79 -17.24
C ILE A 78 -16.85 -5.61 -16.20
N VAL A 79 -17.11 -4.87 -15.12
CA VAL A 79 -16.10 -4.62 -14.09
C VAL A 79 -15.81 -5.87 -13.26
N SER A 80 -16.81 -6.72 -13.01
CA SER A 80 -16.64 -7.97 -12.28
C SER A 80 -15.90 -9.04 -13.09
N GLU A 81 -16.18 -9.13 -14.40
CA GLU A 81 -15.55 -10.13 -15.28
C GLU A 81 -14.13 -9.71 -15.75
N HIS A 82 -13.88 -8.40 -15.92
CA HIS A 82 -12.63 -7.89 -16.48
C HIS A 82 -12.14 -6.64 -15.72
N PRO A 83 -11.83 -6.73 -14.44
CA PRO A 83 -11.47 -5.58 -13.62
C PRO A 83 -10.21 -4.84 -14.12
N GLU A 84 -9.24 -5.57 -14.68
CA GLU A 84 -7.98 -5.02 -15.18
C GLU A 84 -8.15 -4.14 -16.42
N SER A 85 -9.16 -4.40 -17.26
CA SER A 85 -9.45 -3.65 -18.49
C SER A 85 -10.53 -2.59 -18.32
N ALA A 86 -11.25 -2.58 -17.20
CA ALA A 86 -12.44 -1.77 -16.94
C ALA A 86 -12.10 -0.34 -16.48
N SER A 87 -11.40 0.45 -17.30
CA SER A 87 -11.20 1.87 -16.96
C SER A 87 -12.51 2.66 -17.12
N ARG A 88 -12.73 3.66 -16.22
CA ARG A 88 -13.92 4.54 -16.29
C ARG A 88 -14.04 5.25 -17.64
N ILE A 89 -12.93 5.60 -18.29
CA ILE A 89 -12.90 6.24 -19.62
C ILE A 89 -13.41 5.26 -20.69
N LYS A 90 -12.90 4.02 -20.69
CA LYS A 90 -13.35 2.99 -21.66
C LYS A 90 -14.81 2.63 -21.47
N LEU A 91 -15.26 2.49 -20.23
CA LEU A 91 -16.65 2.20 -19.90
C LEU A 91 -17.58 3.36 -20.31
N ALA A 92 -17.18 4.60 -20.05
CA ALA A 92 -17.93 5.79 -20.44
C ALA A 92 -18.13 5.86 -21.96
N ALA A 93 -17.06 5.63 -22.73
CA ALA A 93 -17.11 5.60 -24.19
C ALA A 93 -18.00 4.44 -24.72
N ARG A 94 -17.92 3.26 -24.10
CA ARG A 94 -18.69 2.07 -24.52
C ARG A 94 -20.19 2.15 -24.20
N ILE A 95 -20.53 2.79 -23.07
CA ILE A 95 -21.93 2.87 -22.57
C ILE A 95 -22.62 4.19 -22.99
N GLY A 96 -21.83 5.22 -23.35
CA GLY A 96 -22.37 6.53 -23.74
C GLY A 96 -22.78 7.43 -22.59
N ILE A 97 -22.16 7.27 -21.41
CA ILE A 97 -22.41 8.11 -20.22
C ILE A 97 -21.10 8.71 -19.68
N SER A 98 -21.22 9.69 -18.79
CA SER A 98 -20.04 10.38 -18.25
C SER A 98 -19.19 9.47 -17.36
N THR A 99 -17.87 9.71 -17.29
CA THR A 99 -16.95 9.02 -16.36
C THR A 99 -17.33 9.21 -14.89
N THR A 100 -17.93 10.36 -14.58
CA THR A 100 -18.47 10.66 -13.23
C THR A 100 -19.65 9.76 -12.91
N SER A 101 -20.57 9.58 -13.88
CA SER A 101 -21.72 8.66 -13.72
C SER A 101 -21.28 7.22 -13.50
N ILE A 102 -20.25 6.74 -14.25
CA ILE A 102 -19.65 5.42 -14.02
C ILE A 102 -19.12 5.32 -12.58
N GLY A 103 -18.38 6.33 -12.12
CA GLY A 103 -17.86 6.36 -10.75
C GLY A 103 -18.96 6.29 -9.68
N CYS A 104 -20.04 7.04 -9.86
CA CYS A 104 -21.20 7.04 -8.95
C CYS A 104 -21.91 5.67 -8.93
N ILE A 105 -22.09 5.04 -10.09
CA ILE A 105 -22.70 3.70 -10.20
C ILE A 105 -21.84 2.66 -9.45
N LEU A 106 -20.54 2.65 -9.70
CA LEU A 106 -19.63 1.71 -9.05
C LEU A 106 -19.60 1.91 -7.53
N ALA A 107 -19.50 3.16 -7.06
CA ALA A 107 -19.51 3.48 -5.63
C ALA A 107 -20.83 3.08 -4.95
N LYS A 108 -21.97 3.35 -5.59
CA LYS A 108 -23.31 2.95 -5.11
C LYS A 108 -23.42 1.43 -4.93
N ASN A 109 -22.77 0.65 -5.81
CA ASN A 109 -22.77 -0.80 -5.76
C ASN A 109 -21.58 -1.38 -4.94
N GLY A 110 -20.92 -0.57 -4.11
CA GLY A 110 -19.89 -1.02 -3.18
C GLY A 110 -18.50 -1.23 -3.79
N PHE A 111 -18.31 -0.97 -5.09
CA PHE A 111 -16.99 -1.07 -5.72
C PHE A 111 -16.07 0.04 -5.20
N LYS A 112 -14.84 -0.33 -4.88
CA LYS A 112 -13.78 0.60 -4.46
C LYS A 112 -12.64 0.53 -5.46
N TYR A 113 -12.12 1.68 -5.87
CA TYR A 113 -10.92 1.72 -6.70
C TYR A 113 -9.69 1.44 -5.82
N ARG A 114 -9.10 0.27 -5.99
CA ARG A 114 -7.92 -0.21 -5.24
C ARG A 114 -6.86 -0.70 -6.22
N GLY A 115 -5.60 -0.75 -5.80
CA GLY A 115 -4.58 -1.51 -6.51
C GLY A 115 -4.94 -2.98 -6.52
N PHE A 116 -4.51 -3.69 -7.58
CA PHE A 116 -4.56 -5.14 -7.57
C PHE A 116 -3.64 -5.65 -6.45
N ASP A 117 -4.12 -6.60 -5.71
CA ASP A 117 -3.25 -7.36 -4.84
C ASP A 117 -2.35 -8.22 -5.74
N GLN A 118 -1.05 -7.90 -5.73
CA GLN A 118 -0.06 -8.69 -6.45
C GLN A 118 0.34 -9.88 -5.58
N SER A 119 -0.62 -10.71 -5.23
CA SER A 119 -0.34 -11.97 -4.58
C SER A 119 0.47 -12.84 -5.55
N ILE A 120 1.65 -13.26 -5.12
CA ILE A 120 2.43 -14.25 -5.85
C ILE A 120 1.66 -15.57 -5.70
N VAL A 121 1.31 -16.18 -6.81
CA VAL A 121 0.85 -17.57 -6.82
C VAL A 121 2.11 -18.42 -6.75
N TYR A 122 2.24 -19.18 -5.69
CA TYR A 122 3.37 -20.10 -5.47
C TYR A 122 3.03 -21.49 -6.00
N GLU A 123 4.04 -22.17 -6.54
CA GLU A 123 3.96 -23.58 -6.87
C GLU A 123 4.08 -24.43 -5.59
N GLU A 124 3.61 -25.68 -5.61
CA GLU A 124 3.59 -26.56 -4.43
C GLU A 124 4.98 -26.75 -3.79
N ASP A 125 6.04 -26.88 -4.61
CA ASP A 125 7.42 -26.97 -4.14
C ASP A 125 7.90 -25.66 -3.49
N GLU A 126 7.50 -24.51 -4.04
CA GLU A 126 7.80 -23.21 -3.44
C GLU A 126 7.11 -23.04 -2.09
N ILE A 127 5.83 -23.47 -1.97
CA ILE A 127 5.05 -23.46 -0.73
C ILE A 127 5.77 -24.29 0.34
N MET A 128 6.15 -25.52 0.03
CA MET A 128 6.89 -26.38 0.94
C MET A 128 8.24 -25.77 1.37
N CYS A 129 9.02 -25.30 0.40
CA CYS A 129 10.31 -24.65 0.68
C CYS A 129 10.17 -23.43 1.60
N ARG A 130 9.12 -22.62 1.42
CA ARG A 130 8.83 -21.45 2.27
C ARG A 130 8.47 -21.86 3.70
N SER A 131 7.60 -22.86 3.84
CA SER A 131 7.19 -23.40 5.15
C SER A 131 8.39 -23.99 5.90
N ASP A 132 9.20 -24.80 5.22
CA ASP A 132 10.38 -25.44 5.83
C ASP A 132 11.46 -24.46 6.22
N PHE A 133 11.71 -23.44 5.39
CA PHE A 133 12.60 -22.34 5.71
C PHE A 133 12.14 -21.61 6.98
N CYS A 134 10.85 -21.26 7.07
CA CYS A 134 10.31 -20.59 8.23
C CYS A 134 10.37 -21.47 9.48
N LYS A 135 10.04 -22.76 9.38
CA LYS A 135 10.17 -23.72 10.50
C LYS A 135 11.61 -23.80 10.99
N LYS A 136 12.58 -23.87 10.05
CA LYS A 136 14.01 -23.90 10.37
C LYS A 136 14.44 -22.63 11.11
N LEU A 137 14.01 -21.44 10.65
CA LEU A 137 14.34 -20.18 11.32
C LEU A 137 13.73 -20.06 12.71
N LEU A 138 12.54 -20.62 12.93
CA LEU A 138 11.82 -20.57 14.21
C LEU A 138 12.29 -21.66 15.20
N ALA A 139 13.09 -22.61 14.75
CA ALA A 139 13.64 -23.65 15.63
C ALA A 139 14.60 -23.06 16.69
N GLU A 140 14.80 -23.77 17.79
CA GLU A 140 15.72 -23.39 18.88
C GLU A 140 15.48 -21.96 19.40
N ASP A 141 14.24 -21.63 19.76
CA ASP A 141 13.82 -20.34 20.30
C ASP A 141 14.21 -19.16 19.39
N ASN A 142 14.15 -19.36 18.07
CA ASN A 142 14.50 -18.35 17.05
C ASN A 142 15.99 -17.96 17.03
N LYS A 143 16.86 -18.70 17.67
CA LYS A 143 18.32 -18.41 17.72
C LYS A 143 18.89 -18.19 16.32
N LEU A 144 18.41 -18.98 15.34
CA LEU A 144 18.88 -18.92 13.96
C LEU A 144 18.54 -17.56 13.29
N ILE A 145 17.36 -16.98 13.53
CA ILE A 145 16.98 -15.66 13.00
C ILE A 145 18.01 -14.61 13.42
N TYR A 146 18.37 -14.57 14.70
CA TYR A 146 19.22 -13.54 15.24
C TYR A 146 20.70 -13.75 14.93
N ARG A 147 21.10 -14.93 14.45
CA ARG A 147 22.48 -15.26 14.04
C ARG A 147 22.66 -15.31 12.52
N THR A 148 21.66 -14.90 11.77
CA THR A 148 21.70 -14.91 10.31
C THR A 148 21.95 -13.51 9.78
N PHE A 149 22.95 -13.40 8.91
CA PHE A 149 23.12 -12.26 8.00
C PHE A 149 22.20 -12.41 6.80
N PHE A 150 21.33 -11.46 6.61
CA PHE A 150 20.50 -11.35 5.41
C PHE A 150 21.23 -10.45 4.43
N SER A 151 21.66 -11.00 3.29
CA SER A 151 22.42 -10.28 2.27
C SER A 151 21.65 -10.17 0.96
N ASP A 152 21.91 -9.11 0.21
CA ASP A 152 21.32 -8.89 -1.11
C ASP A 152 22.01 -7.74 -1.84
N GLU A 153 21.66 -7.56 -3.14
CA GLU A 153 22.05 -6.45 -3.96
C GLU A 153 20.89 -5.48 -4.19
N MET A 154 21.23 -4.21 -4.23
CA MET A 154 20.32 -3.12 -4.58
C MET A 154 20.90 -2.26 -5.69
N GLY A 155 20.11 -1.97 -6.73
CA GLY A 155 20.42 -0.94 -7.71
C GLY A 155 19.71 0.37 -7.38
N ILE A 156 20.41 1.50 -7.57
CA ILE A 156 19.83 2.84 -7.48
C ILE A 156 20.35 3.71 -8.61
N GLU A 157 19.44 4.44 -9.24
CA GLU A 157 19.77 5.40 -10.30
C GLU A 157 19.62 6.82 -9.77
N LEU A 158 20.54 7.71 -10.14
CA LEU A 158 20.54 9.11 -9.68
C LEU A 158 19.19 9.80 -9.98
N ASN A 159 18.59 9.54 -11.14
CA ASN A 159 17.28 10.09 -11.49
C ASN A 159 16.11 9.54 -10.65
N GLN A 160 16.28 8.35 -10.07
CA GLN A 160 15.29 7.71 -9.18
C GLN A 160 15.48 8.13 -7.72
N ALA A 161 16.67 8.64 -7.37
CA ALA A 161 17.02 9.08 -6.03
C ALA A 161 16.39 10.44 -5.65
N HIS A 162 15.18 10.71 -6.16
CA HIS A 162 14.46 11.95 -5.88
C HIS A 162 12.99 11.69 -5.70
N LYS A 163 12.37 12.43 -4.79
CA LYS A 163 10.92 12.42 -4.63
C LYS A 163 10.24 12.87 -5.92
N THR A 164 9.21 12.16 -6.32
CA THR A 164 8.38 12.48 -7.50
C THR A 164 7.27 13.46 -7.19
N ARG A 165 6.98 13.73 -5.91
CA ARG A 165 5.93 14.62 -5.43
C ARG A 165 6.48 15.54 -4.34
N ALA A 166 6.12 16.81 -4.40
CA ALA A 166 6.44 17.80 -3.40
C ALA A 166 5.26 18.77 -3.23
N TRP A 167 5.20 19.43 -2.08
CA TRP A 167 4.31 20.56 -1.90
C TRP A 167 4.78 21.71 -2.77
N GLN A 168 3.87 22.31 -3.55
CA GLN A 168 4.15 23.38 -4.48
C GLN A 168 3.12 24.51 -4.26
N PRO A 169 3.50 25.77 -4.46
CA PRO A 169 2.56 26.88 -4.47
C PRO A 169 1.45 26.67 -5.52
N PRO A 170 0.24 27.21 -5.31
CA PRO A 170 -0.90 27.01 -6.22
C PRO A 170 -0.61 27.43 -7.66
N ASP A 171 0.17 28.48 -7.81
CA ASP A 171 0.41 29.15 -9.11
C ASP A 171 1.79 28.84 -9.71
N GLU A 172 2.59 27.99 -9.07
CA GLU A 172 3.94 27.68 -9.50
C GLU A 172 4.18 26.16 -9.54
N LYS A 173 4.67 25.66 -10.68
CA LYS A 173 5.09 24.26 -10.83
C LYS A 173 6.61 24.20 -10.86
N PHE A 174 7.18 23.58 -9.81
CA PHE A 174 8.61 23.32 -9.79
C PHE A 174 8.99 22.31 -10.88
N ARG A 175 9.96 22.66 -11.68
CA ARG A 175 10.54 21.74 -12.67
C ARG A 175 11.66 20.95 -12.02
N LYS A 176 11.56 19.64 -12.08
CA LYS A 176 12.66 18.75 -11.69
C LYS A 176 13.80 18.96 -12.70
N LYS A 177 15.00 19.28 -12.22
CA LYS A 177 16.19 19.26 -13.07
C LYS A 177 16.41 17.83 -13.55
N SER A 178 16.38 17.62 -14.86
CA SER A 178 16.84 16.37 -15.47
C SER A 178 18.34 16.28 -15.29
N VAL A 179 18.84 15.20 -14.68
CA VAL A 179 20.27 14.92 -14.68
C VAL A 179 20.57 14.29 -16.04
N LEU A 180 21.39 14.97 -16.83
CA LEU A 180 21.73 14.54 -18.20
C LEU A 180 22.46 13.18 -18.20
N ASP A 181 23.31 12.94 -17.19
CA ASP A 181 24.01 11.68 -17.02
C ASP A 181 23.36 10.86 -15.91
N ASN A 182 22.57 9.86 -16.29
CA ASN A 182 21.92 8.98 -15.33
C ASN A 182 22.94 7.95 -14.79
N VAL A 183 23.54 8.26 -13.65
CA VAL A 183 24.46 7.37 -12.94
C VAL A 183 23.67 6.28 -12.24
N LYS A 184 24.02 5.02 -12.54
CA LYS A 184 23.54 3.86 -11.81
C LYS A 184 24.64 3.31 -10.90
N LEU A 185 24.33 3.15 -9.62
CA LEU A 185 25.15 2.48 -8.64
C LEU A 185 24.46 1.20 -8.20
N ASN A 186 25.25 0.18 -7.95
CA ASN A 186 24.80 -1.03 -7.29
C ASN A 186 25.44 -1.11 -5.92
N CYS A 187 24.73 -1.63 -4.97
CA CYS A 187 25.18 -1.81 -3.60
C CYS A 187 25.00 -3.27 -3.21
N TRP A 188 25.89 -3.78 -2.38
CA TRP A 188 25.71 -5.02 -1.66
C TRP A 188 25.88 -4.75 -0.17
N GLY A 189 25.09 -5.45 0.66
CA GLY A 189 25.20 -5.37 2.10
C GLY A 189 24.64 -6.62 2.76
N ALA A 190 25.03 -6.82 4.02
CA ALA A 190 24.49 -7.90 4.84
C ALA A 190 24.15 -7.36 6.23
N ILE A 191 22.99 -7.72 6.76
CA ILE A 191 22.48 -7.25 8.05
C ILE A 191 22.16 -8.44 8.96
N SER A 192 22.52 -8.30 10.22
CA SER A 192 22.20 -9.24 11.30
C SER A 192 21.59 -8.49 12.50
N ALA A 193 21.10 -9.22 13.49
CA ALA A 193 20.58 -8.59 14.71
C ALA A 193 21.63 -7.82 15.52
N GLN A 194 22.90 -8.15 15.37
CA GLN A 194 24.02 -7.50 16.06
C GLN A 194 24.58 -6.29 15.30
N GLY A 195 24.22 -6.13 14.03
CA GLY A 195 24.72 -5.05 13.18
C GLY A 195 24.77 -5.45 11.72
N ALA A 196 25.52 -4.70 10.93
CA ALA A 196 25.65 -4.91 9.49
C ALA A 196 27.10 -4.82 9.05
N THR A 197 27.38 -5.36 7.88
CA THR A 197 28.63 -5.07 7.15
C THR A 197 28.64 -3.62 6.68
N SER A 198 29.80 -3.08 6.36
CA SER A 198 29.90 -1.86 5.58
C SER A 198 29.23 -2.06 4.21
N LEU A 199 28.73 -0.96 3.63
CA LEU A 199 28.04 -1.00 2.32
C LEU A 199 29.07 -1.06 1.19
N GLU A 200 29.05 -2.12 0.41
CA GLU A 200 29.85 -2.22 -0.82
C GLU A 200 29.14 -1.51 -1.97
N ILE A 201 29.79 -0.55 -2.63
CA ILE A 201 29.22 0.21 -3.76
C ILE A 201 30.04 -0.04 -5.01
N TYR A 202 29.38 -0.44 -6.12
CA TYR A 202 30.02 -0.76 -7.38
C TYR A 202 29.18 -0.34 -8.59
N LYS A 203 29.82 -0.20 -9.78
CA LYS A 203 29.12 0.29 -11.00
C LYS A 203 28.64 -0.84 -11.91
N LYS A 204 29.37 -1.96 -11.96
CA LYS A 204 29.04 -3.09 -12.84
C LYS A 204 28.10 -4.05 -12.13
N GLY A 205 27.35 -4.87 -12.88
CA GLY A 205 26.54 -5.93 -12.27
C GLY A 205 27.38 -6.93 -11.46
N MET A 206 26.79 -7.54 -10.44
CA MET A 206 27.42 -8.60 -9.67
C MET A 206 27.68 -9.82 -10.56
N ASN A 207 28.89 -10.36 -10.46
CA ASN A 207 29.25 -11.66 -11.04
C ASN A 207 29.95 -12.51 -9.97
N GLY A 208 30.13 -13.80 -10.24
CA GLY A 208 30.68 -14.73 -9.26
C GLY A 208 32.04 -14.34 -8.71
N MET A 209 32.92 -13.73 -9.52
CA MET A 209 34.24 -13.29 -9.07
C MET A 209 34.15 -12.05 -8.17
N LEU A 210 33.31 -11.08 -8.53
CA LEU A 210 33.06 -9.90 -7.71
C LEU A 210 32.42 -10.29 -6.38
N PHE A 211 31.46 -11.23 -6.42
CA PHE A 211 30.81 -11.74 -5.22
C PHE A 211 31.80 -12.39 -4.24
N ARG A 212 32.72 -13.19 -4.72
CA ARG A 212 33.83 -13.74 -3.87
C ARG A 212 34.61 -12.62 -3.18
N LYS A 213 35.04 -11.61 -3.92
CA LYS A 213 35.78 -10.47 -3.37
C LYS A 213 34.98 -9.70 -2.33
N VAL A 214 33.67 -9.57 -2.53
CA VAL A 214 32.78 -8.93 -1.57
C VAL A 214 32.72 -9.74 -0.28
N ILE A 215 32.48 -11.04 -0.37
CA ILE A 215 32.46 -11.92 0.81
C ILE A 215 33.80 -11.91 1.54
N GLU A 216 34.94 -12.00 0.85
CA GLU A 216 36.29 -11.94 1.44
C GLU A 216 36.52 -10.63 2.22
N ARG A 217 36.11 -9.49 1.66
CA ARG A 217 36.27 -8.18 2.32
C ARG A 217 35.45 -8.03 3.57
N HIS A 218 34.24 -8.57 3.57
CA HIS A 218 33.28 -8.35 4.66
C HIS A 218 33.25 -9.49 5.68
N LYS A 219 34.00 -10.58 5.45
CA LYS A 219 34.08 -11.71 6.37
C LYS A 219 34.51 -11.30 7.76
N ASP A 220 35.60 -10.54 7.87
CA ASP A 220 36.11 -10.07 9.17
C ASP A 220 35.10 -9.18 9.92
N GLU A 221 34.25 -8.46 9.19
CA GLU A 221 33.18 -7.66 9.79
C GLU A 221 32.08 -8.56 10.38
N MET A 222 31.70 -9.62 9.65
CA MET A 222 30.73 -10.62 10.12
C MET A 222 31.26 -11.38 11.34
N GLU A 223 32.53 -11.79 11.32
CA GLU A 223 33.18 -12.50 12.44
C GLU A 223 33.31 -11.60 13.69
N ARG A 224 33.56 -10.30 13.53
CA ARG A 224 33.57 -9.35 14.67
C ARG A 224 32.20 -9.20 15.34
N LEU A 225 31.13 -9.29 14.59
CA LEU A 225 29.77 -9.25 15.14
C LEU A 225 29.38 -10.56 15.84
N TYR A 226 29.99 -11.69 15.47
CA TYR A 226 29.80 -13.01 16.08
C TYR A 226 31.16 -13.67 16.38
N PRO A 227 31.84 -13.24 17.47
CA PRO A 227 33.20 -13.74 17.76
C PRO A 227 33.29 -15.23 18.09
N ASP A 228 32.16 -15.85 18.39
CA ASP A 228 32.08 -17.30 18.59
C ASP A 228 32.08 -18.09 17.26
N GLY A 229 32.06 -17.39 16.12
CA GLY A 229 32.01 -17.99 14.77
C GLY A 229 30.68 -18.64 14.39
N GLU A 230 29.69 -18.60 15.28
CA GLU A 230 28.39 -19.21 15.02
C GLU A 230 27.42 -18.21 14.35
N PHE A 231 27.55 -18.03 13.05
CA PHE A 231 26.63 -17.25 12.27
C PHE A 231 26.30 -17.92 10.91
N TYR A 232 25.29 -17.43 10.28
CA TYR A 232 24.82 -17.91 9.00
C TYR A 232 24.71 -16.75 8.01
N LEU A 233 24.86 -17.03 6.70
CA LEU A 233 24.64 -16.07 5.64
C LEU A 233 23.48 -16.55 4.77
N THR A 234 22.51 -15.66 4.50
CA THR A 234 21.52 -15.92 3.46
C THR A 234 21.94 -15.25 2.17
N GLN A 235 21.62 -15.90 1.07
CA GLN A 235 21.75 -15.35 -0.28
C GLN A 235 20.54 -15.79 -1.10
N ASP A 236 20.22 -15.04 -2.16
CA ASP A 236 19.22 -15.44 -3.13
C ASP A 236 19.73 -16.57 -4.05
N ASN A 237 18.84 -17.07 -4.91
CA ASN A 237 19.17 -18.16 -5.82
C ASN A 237 19.82 -17.69 -7.14
N HIS A 238 20.42 -16.49 -7.20
CA HIS A 238 21.06 -16.00 -8.40
C HIS A 238 22.22 -16.89 -8.84
N PRO A 239 22.42 -17.17 -10.14
CA PRO A 239 23.48 -18.07 -10.62
C PRO A 239 24.88 -17.72 -10.14
N SER A 240 25.21 -16.42 -10.01
CA SER A 240 26.49 -15.95 -9.50
C SER A 240 26.75 -16.34 -8.04
N HIS A 241 25.69 -16.47 -7.22
CA HIS A 241 25.78 -16.91 -5.83
C HIS A 241 25.90 -18.43 -5.76
N ARG A 242 25.06 -19.16 -6.50
CA ARG A 242 25.07 -20.63 -6.52
C ARG A 242 26.41 -21.21 -6.90
N MET A 243 27.12 -20.58 -7.83
CA MET A 243 28.49 -21.04 -8.24
C MET A 243 29.53 -20.92 -7.11
N ASN A 244 29.24 -20.16 -6.06
CA ASN A 244 30.19 -19.89 -4.97
C ASN A 244 29.80 -20.58 -3.65
N GLU A 245 28.70 -21.33 -3.59
CA GLU A 245 28.22 -21.98 -2.37
C GLU A 245 29.28 -22.89 -1.73
N ASP A 246 29.85 -23.81 -2.51
CA ASP A 246 30.85 -24.72 -2.00
C ASP A 246 32.10 -23.98 -1.49
N TRP A 247 32.51 -22.93 -2.17
CA TRP A 247 33.62 -22.09 -1.76
C TRP A 247 33.33 -21.35 -0.45
N ILE A 248 32.12 -20.79 -0.28
CA ILE A 248 31.72 -20.12 0.95
C ILE A 248 31.72 -21.09 2.13
N VAL A 249 31.14 -22.27 1.95
CA VAL A 249 31.04 -23.27 3.02
C VAL A 249 32.39 -23.91 3.34
N ASN A 250 33.11 -24.36 2.33
CA ASN A 250 34.28 -25.16 2.53
C ASN A 250 35.59 -24.36 2.75
N GLU A 251 35.72 -23.22 2.05
CA GLU A 251 36.92 -22.39 2.16
C GLU A 251 36.74 -21.23 3.10
N GLN A 252 35.59 -20.52 3.06
CA GLN A 252 35.32 -19.40 3.96
C GLN A 252 34.79 -19.84 5.33
N LYS A 253 34.32 -21.10 5.46
CA LYS A 253 33.74 -21.66 6.70
C LYS A 253 32.49 -20.89 7.18
N ILE A 254 31.74 -20.30 6.25
CA ILE A 254 30.49 -19.59 6.53
C ILE A 254 29.32 -20.54 6.27
N ASN A 255 28.44 -20.71 7.26
CA ASN A 255 27.24 -21.50 7.11
C ASN A 255 26.21 -20.77 6.22
N LEU A 256 25.69 -21.46 5.19
CA LEU A 256 24.69 -20.89 4.30
C LEU A 256 23.28 -21.35 4.65
N ILE A 257 22.36 -20.42 4.54
CA ILE A 257 20.91 -20.70 4.54
C ILE A 257 20.33 -20.15 3.23
N LYS A 258 19.77 -21.05 2.42
CA LYS A 258 19.18 -20.68 1.12
C LYS A 258 17.79 -20.06 1.34
N LEU A 259 17.58 -18.88 0.77
CA LEU A 259 16.27 -18.28 0.72
C LEU A 259 15.35 -19.07 -0.25
N PRO A 260 14.08 -19.24 0.10
CA PRO A 260 13.12 -19.82 -0.84
C PRO A 260 12.98 -18.93 -2.08
N ARG A 261 12.69 -19.55 -3.22
CA ARG A 261 12.45 -18.81 -4.45
C ARG A 261 11.26 -17.86 -4.29
N ARG A 262 11.30 -16.73 -4.97
CA ARG A 262 10.21 -15.73 -5.04
C ARG A 262 9.70 -15.25 -3.68
N SER A 263 10.57 -15.26 -2.65
CA SER A 263 10.23 -14.96 -1.26
C SER A 263 10.96 -13.72 -0.72
N PRO A 264 10.81 -12.53 -1.34
CA PRO A 264 11.44 -11.30 -0.85
C PRO A 264 10.88 -10.86 0.50
N ASP A 265 9.67 -11.28 0.86
CA ASP A 265 9.05 -11.05 2.16
C ASP A 265 9.79 -11.74 3.32
N LEU A 266 10.55 -12.79 3.04
CA LEU A 266 11.41 -13.50 3.99
C LEU A 266 12.87 -13.00 3.98
N ASN A 267 13.24 -12.13 3.05
CA ASN A 267 14.53 -11.45 3.04
C ASN A 267 14.41 -10.05 3.62
N ILE A 268 14.79 -9.89 4.90
CA ILE A 268 14.55 -8.63 5.62
C ILE A 268 15.33 -7.44 5.09
N ILE A 269 16.44 -7.66 4.39
CA ILE A 269 17.24 -6.57 3.82
C ILE A 269 16.46 -5.80 2.72
N GLU A 270 15.48 -6.43 2.08
CA GLU A 270 14.62 -5.77 1.08
C GLU A 270 13.82 -4.60 1.69
N PHE A 271 13.38 -4.75 2.93
CA PHE A 271 12.72 -3.66 3.66
C PHE A 271 13.71 -2.55 3.99
N LEU A 272 14.95 -2.91 4.32
CA LEU A 272 16.01 -1.93 4.58
C LEU A 272 16.39 -1.18 3.30
N TRP A 273 16.46 -1.87 2.15
CA TRP A 273 16.67 -1.23 0.84
C TRP A 273 15.60 -0.20 0.52
N THR A 274 14.35 -0.51 0.84
CA THR A 274 13.23 0.44 0.67
C THR A 274 13.45 1.68 1.54
N ALA A 275 13.75 1.50 2.82
CA ALA A 275 14.02 2.61 3.74
C ALA A 275 15.24 3.44 3.32
N LEU A 276 16.30 2.79 2.84
CA LEU A 276 17.50 3.46 2.33
C LEU A 276 17.19 4.32 1.10
N LYS A 277 16.47 3.77 0.12
CA LYS A 277 16.03 4.52 -1.07
C LYS A 277 15.19 5.75 -0.72
N GLU A 278 14.28 5.61 0.24
CA GLU A 278 13.45 6.73 0.70
C GLU A 278 14.26 7.84 1.36
N ARG A 279 15.27 7.50 2.17
CA ARG A 279 16.15 8.49 2.80
C ARG A 279 17.05 9.18 1.79
N VAL A 280 17.68 8.42 0.89
CA VAL A 280 18.47 8.98 -0.21
C VAL A 280 17.63 9.92 -1.08
N ALA A 281 16.37 9.58 -1.33
CA ALA A 281 15.44 10.47 -2.04
C ALA A 281 15.08 11.75 -1.26
N CYS A 282 15.18 11.75 0.07
CA CYS A 282 15.05 12.97 0.88
C CYS A 282 16.28 13.87 0.77
N ASP A 283 17.47 13.28 0.71
CA ASP A 283 18.74 14.04 0.55
C ASP A 283 18.86 14.66 -0.84
N ALA A 284 18.15 14.12 -1.85
CA ALA A 284 18.08 14.60 -3.23
C ALA A 284 19.47 14.85 -3.86
N PRO A 285 20.36 13.85 -3.91
CA PRO A 285 21.72 14.00 -4.42
C PRO A 285 21.71 14.45 -5.90
N SER A 286 22.62 15.34 -6.27
CA SER A 286 22.69 15.93 -7.61
C SER A 286 23.78 15.32 -8.50
N ASN A 287 24.68 14.52 -7.95
CA ASN A 287 25.78 13.89 -8.66
C ASN A 287 26.18 12.55 -7.99
N GLU A 288 27.08 11.82 -8.65
CA GLU A 288 27.54 10.49 -8.16
C GLU A 288 28.19 10.55 -6.78
N LYS A 289 28.97 11.60 -6.50
CA LYS A 289 29.65 11.75 -5.21
C LYS A 289 28.65 11.91 -4.08
N GLU A 290 27.71 12.84 -4.24
CA GLU A 290 26.63 13.04 -3.27
C GLU A 290 25.74 11.80 -3.09
N LEU A 291 25.47 11.08 -4.19
CA LEU A 291 24.72 9.82 -4.11
C LEU A 291 25.45 8.77 -3.26
N LYS A 292 26.78 8.62 -3.44
CA LYS A 292 27.59 7.71 -2.62
C LYS A 292 27.64 8.13 -1.16
N GLU A 293 27.86 9.40 -0.89
CA GLU A 293 27.88 9.95 0.47
C GLU A 293 26.53 9.76 1.17
N SER A 294 25.43 10.04 0.49
CA SER A 294 24.09 9.81 1.02
C SER A 294 23.83 8.32 1.32
N LEU A 295 24.23 7.42 0.41
CA LEU A 295 24.10 5.98 0.61
C LEU A 295 24.85 5.50 1.85
N LEU A 296 26.13 5.88 2.00
CA LEU A 296 26.97 5.47 3.14
C LEU A 296 26.44 6.01 4.45
N THR A 297 26.14 7.32 4.51
CA THR A 297 25.63 7.97 5.72
C THR A 297 24.29 7.37 6.18
N ASN A 298 23.36 7.15 5.23
CA ASN A 298 22.06 6.57 5.57
C ASN A 298 22.16 5.08 5.93
N TRP A 299 23.09 4.34 5.31
CA TRP A 299 23.36 2.95 5.68
C TRP A 299 23.81 2.84 7.14
N GLU A 300 24.82 3.61 7.55
CA GLU A 300 25.30 3.66 8.94
C GLU A 300 24.19 4.00 9.95
N VAL A 301 23.30 4.93 9.57
CA VAL A 301 22.17 5.31 10.43
C VAL A 301 21.14 4.21 10.54
N LEU A 302 20.80 3.55 9.42
CA LEU A 302 19.76 2.52 9.38
C LEU A 302 20.20 1.18 9.98
N THR A 303 21.51 0.89 9.97
CA THR A 303 22.06 -0.40 10.39
C THR A 303 22.55 -0.43 11.83
N LYS A 304 22.21 0.58 12.64
CA LYS A 304 22.42 0.52 14.08
C LYS A 304 21.59 -0.62 14.70
N PRO A 305 22.13 -1.37 15.68
CA PRO A 305 21.44 -2.55 16.23
C PRO A 305 20.02 -2.26 16.73
N ASP A 306 19.82 -1.13 17.41
CA ASP A 306 18.50 -0.68 17.90
C ASP A 306 17.48 -0.46 16.76
N ARG A 307 17.94 -0.11 15.58
CA ARG A 307 17.11 0.08 14.37
C ARG A 307 16.89 -1.19 13.58
N LEU A 308 17.80 -2.14 13.67
CA LEU A 308 17.67 -3.43 12.99
C LEU A 308 16.74 -4.39 13.73
N LEU A 309 16.75 -4.38 15.05
CA LEU A 309 15.96 -5.31 15.87
C LEU A 309 14.48 -5.42 15.47
N PRO A 310 13.73 -4.33 15.19
CA PRO A 310 12.35 -4.43 14.75
C PRO A 310 12.15 -5.20 13.44
N PHE A 311 13.13 -5.23 12.54
CA PHE A 311 13.08 -6.01 11.30
C PHE A 311 13.15 -7.50 11.59
N PHE A 312 14.00 -7.91 12.53
CA PHE A 312 14.15 -9.30 12.97
C PHE A 312 12.91 -9.81 13.71
N GLU A 313 12.35 -9.01 14.60
CA GLU A 313 11.05 -9.30 15.24
C GLU A 313 9.92 -9.38 14.20
N GLY A 314 9.97 -8.49 13.19
CA GLY A 314 9.07 -8.54 12.06
C GLY A 314 9.19 -9.84 11.26
N LEU A 315 10.41 -10.33 11.02
CA LEU A 315 10.66 -11.60 10.34
C LEU A 315 10.08 -12.77 11.14
N GLN A 316 10.30 -12.80 12.46
CA GLN A 316 9.73 -13.84 13.31
C GLN A 316 8.21 -13.92 13.16
N ARG A 317 7.52 -12.78 13.22
CA ARG A 317 6.06 -12.73 13.01
C ARG A 317 5.66 -13.20 11.62
N ARG A 318 6.42 -12.86 10.57
CA ARG A 318 6.19 -13.32 9.19
C ARG A 318 6.41 -14.81 9.06
N CYS A 319 7.48 -15.35 9.64
CA CYS A 319 7.73 -16.79 9.64
C CYS A 319 6.60 -17.56 10.33
N LEU A 320 6.12 -17.09 11.49
CA LEU A 320 4.97 -17.69 12.17
C LEU A 320 3.72 -17.69 11.29
N LYS A 321 3.42 -16.56 10.66
CA LYS A 321 2.29 -16.43 9.75
C LYS A 321 2.43 -17.37 8.54
N CYS A 322 3.63 -17.47 7.96
CA CYS A 322 3.91 -18.35 6.85
C CYS A 322 3.69 -19.83 7.22
N VAL A 323 4.16 -20.25 8.39
CA VAL A 323 3.96 -21.62 8.88
C VAL A 323 2.47 -21.91 9.12
N VAL A 324 1.73 -20.99 9.75
CA VAL A 324 0.27 -21.13 10.00
C VAL A 324 -0.52 -21.24 8.69
N LYS A 325 -0.07 -20.56 7.64
CA LYS A 325 -0.68 -20.60 6.30
C LYS A 325 -0.03 -21.60 5.35
N GLU A 326 0.74 -22.53 5.90
CA GLU A 326 1.43 -23.59 5.16
C GLU A 326 2.27 -23.11 3.96
N GLY A 327 2.69 -21.84 3.96
CA GLY A 327 3.52 -21.25 2.91
C GLY A 327 2.75 -20.59 1.75
N GLU A 328 1.42 -20.71 1.70
CA GLU A 328 0.59 -20.31 0.55
C GLU A 328 0.53 -18.80 0.30
N GLU A 329 0.70 -17.98 1.33
CA GLU A 329 0.60 -16.53 1.20
C GLU A 329 1.90 -15.81 1.59
N ARG A 330 2.06 -14.58 1.10
CA ARG A 330 3.09 -13.68 1.63
C ARG A 330 2.92 -13.49 3.13
N ALA A 331 4.03 -13.63 3.82
CA ALA A 331 4.10 -13.58 5.27
C ALA A 331 3.96 -12.15 5.83
#